data_badf9206081861cd8062bdc4fbddaabf
#
_entry.id   badf9206081861cd8062bdc4fbddaabf
#
_cell.length_a   1.000
_cell.length_b   1.000
_cell.length_c   1.000
_cell.angle_alpha   90.00
_cell.angle_beta   90.00
_cell.angle_gamma   90.00
#
_symmetry.space_group_name_H-M   'P 1'
#
loop_
_entity.id
_entity.type
_entity.pdbx_description
1 polymer ?
#
loop_
_entity_poly.entity_id
_entity_poly.type
_entity_poly.pdbx_seq_one_letter_code
_entity_poly.pdbx_strand_id
1 'polypeptide(L)'
;GIVHEDEIDNKNILQATYLAMRQAIGKLSIKPDIVLIDGNKADIKHYKQKNIINGDQKSLSIAAASIIAKVTRDQMMRQYDIIFPEFGFAKHKGYGTKQHFEEIKNQKASPIHRKSFNPIQNHLPTFAYIKRNHLINRLGKQLLACHLIRIGHEILELDDDNSQVKEIDIISRYKGELIFTNVDTIIVEYRRKNIESLTDVLEENRILDFIDNYIADQALDGKFQLYMSKIYLGKGNPKIKIFNKSIVNNSIKKLEENY
;
A
#
# COMPACT_ATOMS: atom_id res chain seq x y z
N GLY A 1 -10.29 -12.03 2.64
CA GLY A 1 -9.82 -11.29 3.80
C GLY A 1 -8.33 -11.00 3.69
N ILE A 2 -7.95 -9.78 4.00
CA ILE A 2 -6.56 -9.32 3.97
C ILE A 2 -6.24 -8.72 5.32
N VAL A 3 -5.10 -9.11 5.90
CA VAL A 3 -4.57 -8.56 7.16
C VAL A 3 -3.14 -8.11 6.92
N HIS A 4 -2.87 -6.86 7.23
CA HIS A 4 -1.59 -6.22 6.97
C HIS A 4 -0.57 -6.44 8.10
N GLU A 5 0.67 -6.01 7.86
CA GLU A 5 1.81 -6.23 8.74
C GLU A 5 1.60 -5.69 10.16
N ASP A 6 0.92 -4.56 10.32
CA ASP A 6 0.66 -3.95 11.64
C ASP A 6 -0.16 -4.89 12.55
N GLU A 7 -1.21 -5.50 11.99
CA GLU A 7 -2.04 -6.47 12.72
C GLU A 7 -1.28 -7.78 12.99
N ILE A 8 -0.40 -8.20 12.06
CA ILE A 8 0.44 -9.37 12.26
C ILE A 8 1.42 -9.14 13.43
N ASP A 9 2.04 -7.97 13.46
CA ASP A 9 2.97 -7.59 14.54
C ASP A 9 2.27 -7.50 15.91
N ASN A 10 1.00 -7.02 15.93
CA ASN A 10 0.22 -6.90 17.16
C ASN A 10 -0.37 -8.22 17.67
N LYS A 11 -0.77 -9.13 16.77
CA LYS A 11 -1.55 -10.34 17.13
C LYS A 11 -0.80 -11.65 16.96
N ASN A 12 0.32 -11.69 16.27
CA ASN A 12 1.04 -12.80 15.63
C ASN A 12 0.38 -13.35 14.36
N ILE A 13 1.18 -14.12 13.59
CA ILE A 13 0.77 -14.61 12.26
C ILE A 13 -0.46 -15.55 12.32
N LEU A 14 -0.56 -16.39 13.36
CA LEU A 14 -1.67 -17.33 13.49
C LEU A 14 -3.00 -16.61 13.71
N GLN A 15 -3.03 -15.67 14.65
CA GLN A 15 -4.24 -14.89 14.96
C GLN A 15 -4.62 -13.96 13.80
N ALA A 16 -3.62 -13.39 13.10
CA ALA A 16 -3.83 -12.61 11.90
C ALA A 16 -4.44 -13.47 10.76
N THR A 17 -3.99 -14.72 10.60
CA THR A 17 -4.58 -15.65 9.65
C THR A 17 -6.04 -15.95 9.98
N TYR A 18 -6.37 -16.20 11.24
CA TYR A 18 -7.78 -16.41 11.64
C TYR A 18 -8.63 -15.15 11.45
N LEU A 19 -8.06 -13.97 11.66
CA LEU A 19 -8.74 -12.71 11.38
C LEU A 19 -9.04 -12.56 9.88
N ALA A 20 -8.07 -12.85 9.01
CA ALA A 20 -8.26 -12.83 7.56
C ALA A 20 -9.35 -13.81 7.09
N MET A 21 -9.37 -15.02 7.66
CA MET A 21 -10.42 -16.01 7.39
C MET A 21 -11.80 -15.49 7.81
N ARG A 22 -11.94 -14.92 9.03
CA ARG A 22 -13.20 -14.31 9.48
C ARG A 22 -13.65 -13.16 8.59
N GLN A 23 -12.74 -12.31 8.15
CA GLN A 23 -13.06 -11.22 7.21
C GLN A 23 -13.56 -11.78 5.86
N ALA A 24 -12.93 -12.85 5.35
CA ALA A 24 -13.34 -13.48 4.10
C ALA A 24 -14.77 -14.03 4.21
N ILE A 25 -15.07 -14.75 5.29
CA ILE A 25 -16.40 -15.33 5.53
C ILE A 25 -17.44 -14.21 5.71
N GLY A 26 -17.11 -13.16 6.47
CA GLY A 26 -18.03 -12.04 6.74
C GLY A 26 -18.39 -11.21 5.49
N LYS A 27 -17.60 -11.33 4.41
CA LYS A 27 -17.85 -10.65 3.13
C LYS A 27 -18.71 -11.49 2.16
N LEU A 28 -19.03 -12.74 2.51
CA LEU A 28 -19.89 -13.56 1.68
C LEU A 28 -21.33 -13.03 1.73
N SER A 29 -21.99 -12.97 0.57
CA SER A 29 -23.40 -12.58 0.47
C SER A 29 -24.35 -13.58 1.12
N ILE A 30 -23.95 -14.86 1.18
CA ILE A 30 -24.70 -15.95 1.80
C ILE A 30 -23.87 -16.53 2.93
N LYS A 31 -24.48 -16.63 4.12
CA LYS A 31 -23.81 -17.23 5.28
C LYS A 31 -23.61 -18.74 5.04
N PRO A 32 -22.39 -19.28 5.18
CA PRO A 32 -22.15 -20.70 4.99
C PRO A 32 -22.69 -21.53 6.17
N ASP A 33 -23.25 -22.71 5.89
CA ASP A 33 -23.66 -23.68 6.91
C ASP A 33 -22.46 -24.30 7.63
N ILE A 34 -21.34 -24.47 6.91
CA ILE A 34 -20.09 -25.02 7.42
C ILE A 34 -18.90 -24.38 6.71
N VAL A 35 -17.83 -24.15 7.45
CA VAL A 35 -16.54 -23.65 6.92
C VAL A 35 -15.55 -24.81 6.91
N LEU A 36 -14.95 -25.08 5.74
CA LEU A 36 -13.86 -26.05 5.60
C LEU A 36 -12.53 -25.33 5.69
N ILE A 37 -11.62 -25.84 6.53
CA ILE A 37 -10.34 -25.21 6.79
C ILE A 37 -9.22 -26.21 6.60
N ASP A 38 -8.18 -25.83 5.87
CA ASP A 38 -6.95 -26.61 5.77
C ASP A 38 -6.21 -26.62 7.10
N GLY A 39 -5.70 -27.82 7.47
CA GLY A 39 -4.97 -28.03 8.71
C GLY A 39 -5.79 -28.73 9.80
N ASN A 40 -5.22 -28.85 11.01
CA ASN A 40 -5.79 -29.68 12.09
C ASN A 40 -6.29 -28.89 13.32
N LYS A 41 -5.93 -27.62 13.48
CA LYS A 41 -6.15 -26.86 14.74
C LYS A 41 -6.67 -25.43 14.53
N ALA A 42 -7.22 -25.11 13.36
CA ALA A 42 -7.82 -23.79 13.20
C ALA A 42 -9.08 -23.67 14.08
N ASP A 43 -9.24 -22.54 14.73
CA ASP A 43 -10.44 -22.18 15.49
C ASP A 43 -10.94 -20.81 15.00
N ILE A 44 -11.93 -20.85 14.10
CA ILE A 44 -12.64 -19.65 13.64
C ILE A 44 -13.92 -19.52 14.46
N LYS A 45 -13.81 -18.82 15.59
CA LYS A 45 -14.94 -18.57 16.48
C LYS A 45 -16.20 -18.10 15.71
N HIS A 46 -17.37 -18.51 16.17
CA HIS A 46 -18.70 -18.16 15.64
C HIS A 46 -19.14 -18.86 14.36
N TYR A 47 -18.36 -19.81 13.83
CA TYR A 47 -18.74 -20.57 12.63
C TYR A 47 -18.65 -22.06 12.90
N LYS A 48 -19.63 -22.84 12.40
CA LYS A 48 -19.52 -24.29 12.32
C LYS A 48 -18.39 -24.61 11.35
N GLN A 49 -17.40 -25.37 11.79
CA GLN A 49 -16.20 -25.62 10.98
C GLN A 49 -15.80 -27.09 10.99
N LYS A 50 -15.07 -27.48 9.94
CA LYS A 50 -14.39 -28.77 9.82
C LYS A 50 -12.97 -28.56 9.37
N ASN A 51 -12.02 -28.97 10.18
CA ASN A 51 -10.59 -28.95 9.86
C ASN A 51 -10.22 -30.21 9.06
N ILE A 52 -9.47 -30.06 7.98
CA ILE A 52 -9.09 -31.14 7.06
C ILE A 52 -7.57 -31.05 6.82
N ILE A 53 -6.84 -32.05 7.25
CA ILE A 53 -5.39 -32.13 7.01
C ILE A 53 -5.15 -32.38 5.52
N ASN A 54 -4.27 -31.59 4.89
CA ASN A 54 -4.04 -31.52 3.45
C ASN A 54 -5.36 -31.29 2.70
N GLY A 55 -6.11 -30.29 3.18
CA GLY A 55 -7.45 -29.99 2.72
C GLY A 55 -7.49 -29.51 1.27
N ASP A 56 -6.44 -28.83 0.83
CA ASP A 56 -6.26 -28.39 -0.56
C ASP A 56 -6.18 -29.53 -1.57
N GLN A 57 -5.69 -30.71 -1.14
CA GLN A 57 -5.65 -31.93 -1.96
C GLN A 57 -6.96 -32.75 -1.89
N LYS A 58 -7.79 -32.53 -0.87
CA LYS A 58 -8.97 -33.34 -0.56
C LYS A 58 -10.31 -32.66 -0.83
N SER A 59 -10.32 -31.33 -0.94
CA SER A 59 -11.52 -30.51 -1.11
C SER A 59 -11.33 -29.45 -2.18
N LEU A 60 -12.12 -29.49 -3.21
CA LEU A 60 -12.13 -28.47 -4.27
C LEU A 60 -12.39 -27.06 -3.72
N SER A 61 -13.24 -26.92 -2.70
CA SER A 61 -13.53 -25.62 -2.08
C SER A 61 -12.30 -25.04 -1.38
N ILE A 62 -11.52 -25.88 -0.67
CA ILE A 62 -10.27 -25.45 -0.02
C ILE A 62 -9.22 -25.12 -1.09
N ALA A 63 -9.06 -25.98 -2.10
CA ALA A 63 -8.14 -25.75 -3.21
C ALA A 63 -8.42 -24.42 -3.93
N ALA A 64 -9.69 -24.17 -4.28
CA ALA A 64 -10.10 -22.92 -4.91
C ALA A 64 -9.81 -21.70 -4.02
N ALA A 65 -10.13 -21.75 -2.74
CA ALA A 65 -9.85 -20.67 -1.79
C ALA A 65 -8.34 -20.40 -1.65
N SER A 66 -7.53 -21.47 -1.62
CA SER A 66 -6.05 -21.38 -1.56
C SER A 66 -5.48 -20.69 -2.81
N ILE A 67 -5.97 -21.05 -4.00
CA ILE A 67 -5.56 -20.41 -5.27
C ILE A 67 -5.90 -18.93 -5.26
N ILE A 68 -7.13 -18.57 -4.90
CA ILE A 68 -7.57 -17.16 -4.83
C ILE A 68 -6.69 -16.38 -3.86
N ALA A 69 -6.46 -16.89 -2.67
CA ALA A 69 -5.62 -16.25 -1.66
C ALA A 69 -4.19 -16.04 -2.17
N LYS A 70 -3.61 -17.08 -2.81
CA LYS A 70 -2.27 -17.02 -3.39
C LYS A 70 -2.17 -15.99 -4.52
N VAL A 71 -3.08 -16.02 -5.48
CA VAL A 71 -3.07 -15.10 -6.63
C VAL A 71 -3.23 -13.66 -6.17
N THR A 72 -4.17 -13.40 -5.22
CA THR A 72 -4.36 -12.07 -4.64
C THR A 72 -3.09 -11.58 -3.94
N ARG A 73 -2.44 -12.43 -3.14
CA ARG A 73 -1.16 -12.09 -2.50
C ARG A 73 -0.08 -11.78 -3.52
N ASP A 74 0.06 -12.62 -4.55
CA ASP A 74 1.08 -12.44 -5.59
C ASP A 74 0.86 -11.14 -6.37
N GLN A 75 -0.39 -10.73 -6.60
CA GLN A 75 -0.73 -9.44 -7.20
C GLN A 75 -0.34 -8.27 -6.29
N MET A 76 -0.67 -8.35 -4.99
CA MET A 76 -0.26 -7.33 -4.02
C MET A 76 1.27 -7.19 -3.96
N MET A 77 2.02 -8.31 -3.99
CA MET A 77 3.47 -8.25 -3.95
C MET A 77 4.07 -7.64 -5.23
N ARG A 78 3.41 -7.79 -6.39
CA ARG A 78 3.79 -7.06 -7.61
C ARG A 78 3.54 -5.56 -7.48
N GLN A 79 2.45 -5.15 -6.84
CA GLN A 79 2.18 -3.73 -6.55
C GLN A 79 3.21 -3.14 -5.58
N TYR A 80 3.59 -3.89 -4.55
CA TYR A 80 4.66 -3.47 -3.64
C TYR A 80 6.04 -3.43 -4.31
N ASP A 81 6.28 -4.21 -5.36
CA ASP A 81 7.52 -4.15 -6.14
C ASP A 81 7.69 -2.81 -6.88
N ILE A 82 6.58 -2.20 -7.34
CA ILE A 82 6.59 -0.84 -7.92
C ILE A 82 7.00 0.20 -6.86
N ILE A 83 6.53 0.03 -5.62
CA ILE A 83 6.81 0.97 -4.52
C ILE A 83 8.23 0.78 -3.94
N PHE A 84 8.71 -0.45 -3.92
CA PHE A 84 9.96 -0.88 -3.31
C PHE A 84 10.77 -1.76 -4.27
N PRO A 85 11.20 -1.23 -5.43
CA PRO A 85 11.86 -2.03 -6.48
C PRO A 85 13.16 -2.66 -6.00
N GLU A 86 13.83 -2.05 -5.02
CA GLU A 86 15.07 -2.54 -4.43
C GLU A 86 14.96 -3.90 -3.75
N PHE A 87 13.75 -4.33 -3.35
CA PHE A 87 13.55 -5.62 -2.65
C PHE A 87 13.21 -6.78 -3.60
N GLY A 88 12.76 -6.53 -4.83
CA GLY A 88 12.41 -7.57 -5.80
C GLY A 88 11.19 -8.43 -5.38
N PHE A 89 10.19 -7.83 -4.76
CA PHE A 89 8.98 -8.50 -4.29
C PHE A 89 8.21 -9.23 -5.40
N ALA A 90 8.31 -8.76 -6.64
CA ALA A 90 7.71 -9.45 -7.78
C ALA A 90 8.31 -10.83 -8.03
N LYS A 91 9.56 -11.10 -7.62
CA LYS A 91 10.24 -12.39 -7.79
C LYS A 91 9.90 -13.35 -6.65
N HIS A 92 10.24 -13.00 -5.43
CA HIS A 92 10.15 -13.91 -4.27
C HIS A 92 8.91 -13.73 -3.40
N LYS A 93 8.00 -12.80 -3.73
CA LYS A 93 6.72 -12.56 -3.03
C LYS A 93 6.86 -12.33 -1.51
N GLY A 94 7.99 -11.75 -1.08
CA GLY A 94 8.30 -11.54 0.34
C GLY A 94 8.68 -12.81 1.12
N TYR A 95 8.96 -13.92 0.44
CA TYR A 95 9.53 -15.11 1.11
C TYR A 95 10.98 -14.86 1.50
N GLY A 96 11.43 -15.53 2.57
CA GLY A 96 12.76 -15.40 3.15
C GLY A 96 13.85 -16.08 2.30
N THR A 97 14.04 -15.64 1.07
CA THR A 97 15.14 -16.08 0.21
C THR A 97 16.44 -15.41 0.63
N LYS A 98 17.59 -16.02 0.28
CA LYS A 98 18.91 -15.44 0.53
C LYS A 98 19.01 -14.02 -0.05
N GLN A 99 18.53 -13.82 -1.28
CA GLN A 99 18.51 -12.50 -1.94
C GLN A 99 17.70 -11.49 -1.10
N HIS A 100 16.49 -11.83 -0.66
CA HIS A 100 15.66 -10.93 0.13
C HIS A 100 16.33 -10.52 1.45
N PHE A 101 17.03 -11.42 2.12
CA PHE A 101 17.78 -11.08 3.33
C PHE A 101 18.97 -10.17 3.05
N GLU A 102 19.67 -10.34 1.95
CA GLU A 102 20.75 -9.44 1.51
C GLU A 102 20.22 -8.03 1.22
N GLU A 103 19.07 -7.91 0.52
CA GLU A 103 18.43 -6.62 0.27
C GLU A 103 18.02 -5.92 1.57
N ILE A 104 17.39 -6.63 2.51
CA ILE A 104 17.01 -6.06 3.82
C ILE A 104 18.25 -5.57 4.59
N LYS A 105 19.36 -6.31 4.53
CA LYS A 105 20.61 -5.91 5.18
C LYS A 105 21.18 -4.62 4.58
N ASN A 106 21.11 -4.47 3.28
CA ASN A 106 21.70 -3.35 2.53
C ASN A 106 20.80 -2.10 2.59
N GLN A 107 19.49 -2.25 2.35
CA GLN A 107 18.53 -1.16 2.19
C GLN A 107 17.78 -0.80 3.49
N LYS A 108 17.90 -1.63 4.56
CA LYS A 108 17.02 -1.63 5.72
C LYS A 108 15.60 -2.11 5.37
N ALA A 109 14.81 -2.39 6.41
CA ALA A 109 13.44 -2.85 6.22
C ALA A 109 12.52 -1.74 5.72
N SER A 110 11.66 -2.04 4.77
CA SER A 110 10.60 -1.14 4.29
C SER A 110 9.41 -1.11 5.27
N PRO A 111 8.48 -0.13 5.12
CA PRO A 111 7.29 -0.02 5.96
C PRO A 111 6.38 -1.26 5.97
N ILE A 112 6.37 -2.07 4.91
CA ILE A 112 5.52 -3.27 4.81
C ILE A 112 6.15 -4.53 5.39
N HIS A 113 7.38 -4.46 5.89
CA HIS A 113 7.99 -5.60 6.58
C HIS A 113 7.41 -5.75 7.99
N ARG A 114 7.16 -7.01 8.38
CA ARG A 114 6.70 -7.36 9.74
C ARG A 114 7.82 -7.11 10.74
N LYS A 115 7.68 -6.06 11.55
CA LYS A 115 8.71 -5.60 12.48
C LYS A 115 9.05 -6.61 13.56
N SER A 116 8.09 -7.48 13.92
CA SER A 116 8.27 -8.54 14.91
C SER A 116 9.07 -9.74 14.41
N PHE A 117 9.31 -9.85 13.10
CA PHE A 117 10.01 -11.00 12.51
C PHE A 117 11.52 -10.83 12.58
N ASN A 118 12.22 -11.91 12.99
CA ASN A 118 13.66 -12.01 12.87
C ASN A 118 14.02 -12.43 11.41
N PRO A 119 14.98 -11.80 10.72
CA PRO A 119 15.93 -10.78 11.19
C PRO A 119 15.48 -9.32 11.02
N ILE A 120 14.23 -9.03 10.64
CA ILE A 120 13.73 -7.68 10.35
C ILE A 120 13.99 -6.71 11.50
N GLN A 121 13.79 -7.14 12.74
CA GLN A 121 13.99 -6.32 13.96
C GLN A 121 15.35 -5.63 13.99
N ASN A 122 16.40 -6.31 13.50
CA ASN A 122 17.77 -5.80 13.50
C ASN A 122 18.09 -4.87 12.32
N HIS A 123 17.16 -4.73 11.40
CA HIS A 123 17.33 -3.95 10.16
C HIS A 123 16.28 -2.85 10.00
N LEU A 124 15.55 -2.49 11.04
CA LEU A 124 14.62 -1.37 11.00
C LEU A 124 15.39 -0.05 10.82
N PRO A 125 14.98 0.83 9.89
CA PRO A 125 15.61 2.13 9.74
C PRO A 125 15.26 3.02 10.94
N THR A 126 16.26 3.73 11.48
CA THR A 126 16.02 4.79 12.46
C THR A 126 15.64 6.08 11.74
N PHE A 127 14.94 6.99 12.44
CA PHE A 127 14.64 8.31 11.87
C PHE A 127 15.91 9.09 11.49
N ALA A 128 16.97 8.98 12.29
CA ALA A 128 18.26 9.57 11.98
C ALA A 128 18.88 9.00 10.70
N TYR A 129 18.74 7.71 10.44
CA TYR A 129 19.17 7.07 9.20
C TYR A 129 18.40 7.64 7.99
N ILE A 130 17.06 7.71 8.09
CA ILE A 130 16.19 8.24 7.03
C ILE A 130 16.55 9.69 6.71
N LYS A 131 16.73 10.53 7.73
CA LYS A 131 17.09 11.95 7.57
C LYS A 131 18.49 12.13 6.93
N ARG A 132 19.48 11.37 7.42
CA ARG A 132 20.87 11.47 6.92
C ARG A 132 20.99 11.03 5.47
N ASN A 133 20.18 10.07 5.03
CA ASN A 133 20.19 9.55 3.66
C ASN A 133 19.17 10.25 2.75
N HIS A 134 18.58 11.36 3.17
CA HIS A 134 17.60 12.16 2.40
C HIS A 134 16.36 11.37 1.93
N LEU A 135 15.94 10.36 2.68
CA LEU A 135 14.86 9.44 2.31
C LEU A 135 13.47 9.90 2.77
N ILE A 136 13.31 11.11 3.29
CA ILE A 136 12.05 11.57 3.90
C ILE A 136 10.93 11.67 2.88
N ASN A 137 11.17 12.31 1.74
CA ASN A 137 10.17 12.47 0.68
C ASN A 137 9.81 11.11 0.08
N ARG A 138 10.82 10.29 -0.25
CA ARG A 138 10.61 8.93 -0.72
C ARG A 138 9.77 8.10 0.25
N LEU A 139 10.06 8.17 1.56
CA LEU A 139 9.26 7.49 2.58
C LEU A 139 7.80 7.97 2.58
N GLY A 140 7.56 9.28 2.45
CA GLY A 140 6.21 9.83 2.35
C GLY A 140 5.44 9.29 1.15
N LYS A 141 6.04 9.31 -0.05
CA LYS A 141 5.46 8.71 -1.26
C LYS A 141 5.16 7.23 -1.08
N GLN A 142 6.10 6.46 -0.53
CA GLN A 142 5.94 5.02 -0.27
C GLN A 142 4.81 4.73 0.73
N LEU A 143 4.71 5.50 1.80
CA LEU A 143 3.63 5.35 2.80
C LEU A 143 2.25 5.65 2.19
N LEU A 144 2.15 6.72 1.38
CA LEU A 144 0.91 7.02 0.68
C LEU A 144 0.55 5.93 -0.33
N ALA A 145 1.50 5.47 -1.15
CA ALA A 145 1.25 4.41 -2.13
C ALA A 145 0.79 3.10 -1.45
N CYS A 146 1.38 2.72 -0.31
CA CYS A 146 0.90 1.61 0.50
C CYS A 146 -0.53 1.82 1.00
N HIS A 147 -0.86 3.04 1.44
CA HIS A 147 -2.22 3.38 1.86
C HIS A 147 -3.21 3.28 0.70
N LEU A 148 -2.87 3.80 -0.48
CA LEU A 148 -3.70 3.73 -1.68
C LEU A 148 -3.99 2.27 -2.08
N ILE A 149 -2.99 1.36 -2.04
CA ILE A 149 -3.22 -0.08 -2.25
C ILE A 149 -4.24 -0.63 -1.25
N ARG A 150 -4.14 -0.27 0.04
CA ARG A 150 -5.05 -0.76 1.10
C ARG A 150 -6.50 -0.34 0.88
N ILE A 151 -6.73 0.82 0.28
CA ILE A 151 -8.07 1.32 -0.07
C ILE A 151 -8.53 0.95 -1.48
N GLY A 152 -7.74 0.14 -2.20
CA GLY A 152 -8.14 -0.49 -3.46
C GLY A 152 -7.62 0.15 -4.74
N HIS A 153 -6.65 1.06 -4.65
CA HIS A 153 -5.96 1.55 -5.84
C HIS A 153 -4.98 0.51 -6.40
N GLU A 154 -4.79 0.53 -7.70
CA GLU A 154 -3.69 -0.10 -8.41
C GLU A 154 -2.62 0.97 -8.67
N ILE A 155 -1.41 0.79 -8.15
CA ILE A 155 -0.29 1.69 -8.42
C ILE A 155 0.27 1.36 -9.79
N LEU A 156 0.36 2.35 -10.66
CA LEU A 156 0.93 2.25 -12.00
C LEU A 156 2.38 2.72 -12.01
N GLU A 157 2.62 3.87 -11.39
CA GLU A 157 3.96 4.47 -11.29
C GLU A 157 4.14 5.16 -9.94
N LEU A 158 5.39 5.17 -9.48
CA LEU A 158 5.82 5.94 -8.31
C LEU A 158 7.18 6.57 -8.65
N ASP A 159 7.29 7.89 -8.46
CA ASP A 159 8.56 8.59 -8.64
C ASP A 159 9.56 8.22 -7.54
N ASP A 160 10.76 7.82 -7.95
CA ASP A 160 11.83 7.33 -7.08
C ASP A 160 12.82 8.41 -6.62
N ASP A 161 12.49 9.70 -6.84
CA ASP A 161 13.34 10.86 -6.57
C ASP A 161 14.65 10.93 -7.42
N ASN A 162 14.83 10.04 -8.40
CA ASN A 162 16.02 10.06 -9.28
C ASN A 162 15.80 10.89 -10.55
N SER A 163 14.58 11.24 -10.88
CA SER A 163 14.25 12.14 -11.98
C SER A 163 14.36 13.59 -11.55
N GLN A 164 15.07 14.41 -12.32
CA GLN A 164 15.32 15.83 -11.97
C GLN A 164 14.05 16.70 -12.00
N VAL A 165 12.98 16.26 -12.66
CA VAL A 165 11.68 16.95 -12.70
C VAL A 165 10.58 15.94 -13.00
N LYS A 166 9.84 15.51 -11.99
CA LYS A 166 8.51 14.91 -12.18
C LYS A 166 7.48 15.77 -11.48
N GLU A 167 6.48 16.18 -12.21
CA GLU A 167 5.37 16.98 -11.72
C GLU A 167 4.40 16.15 -10.88
N ILE A 168 4.45 14.81 -10.99
CA ILE A 168 3.56 13.88 -10.29
C ILE A 168 4.37 12.79 -9.58
N ASP A 169 4.06 12.55 -8.32
CA ASP A 169 4.75 11.58 -7.47
C ASP A 169 4.21 10.16 -7.60
N ILE A 170 2.87 10.01 -7.75
CA ILE A 170 2.20 8.72 -7.85
C ILE A 170 1.13 8.77 -8.94
N ILE A 171 1.15 7.77 -9.82
CA ILE A 171 0.06 7.51 -10.76
C ILE A 171 -0.60 6.20 -10.35
N SER A 172 -1.91 6.23 -10.13
CA SER A 172 -2.69 5.06 -9.73
C SER A 172 -4.01 4.98 -10.49
N ARG A 173 -4.65 3.79 -10.46
CA ARG A 173 -5.99 3.57 -11.00
C ARG A 173 -6.93 3.17 -9.88
N TYR A 174 -8.10 3.80 -9.82
CA TYR A 174 -9.14 3.48 -8.85
C TYR A 174 -10.50 3.51 -9.52
N LYS A 175 -11.26 2.42 -9.44
CA LYS A 175 -12.59 2.27 -10.08
C LYS A 175 -12.62 2.61 -11.58
N GLY A 176 -11.51 2.35 -12.28
CA GLY A 176 -11.38 2.62 -13.71
C GLY A 176 -10.89 4.02 -14.05
N GLU A 177 -10.78 4.94 -13.09
CA GLU A 177 -10.26 6.28 -13.30
C GLU A 177 -8.76 6.37 -12.98
N LEU A 178 -8.03 7.22 -13.71
CA LEU A 178 -6.64 7.56 -13.41
C LEU A 178 -6.58 8.62 -12.32
N ILE A 179 -5.71 8.39 -11.35
CA ILE A 179 -5.48 9.31 -10.23
C ILE A 179 -4.02 9.72 -10.25
N PHE A 180 -3.78 11.00 -10.45
CA PHE A 180 -2.48 11.64 -10.36
C PHE A 180 -2.33 12.26 -8.98
N THR A 181 -1.24 11.98 -8.28
CA THR A 181 -1.09 12.40 -6.88
C THR A 181 0.26 13.05 -6.64
N ASN A 182 0.24 14.27 -6.07
CA ASN A 182 1.42 14.92 -5.50
C ASN A 182 1.47 14.72 -3.99
N VAL A 183 2.67 14.55 -3.45
CA VAL A 183 2.92 14.19 -2.07
C VAL A 183 3.83 15.20 -1.38
N ASP A 184 3.30 15.92 -0.42
CA ASP A 184 4.08 16.78 0.47
C ASP A 184 4.36 16.06 1.79
N THR A 185 5.65 15.84 2.11
CA THR A 185 6.06 15.13 3.32
C THR A 185 6.54 16.10 4.38
N ILE A 186 5.81 16.20 5.47
CA ILE A 186 6.02 17.16 6.56
C ILE A 186 6.56 16.45 7.81
N ILE A 187 7.71 16.87 8.31
CA ILE A 187 8.22 16.44 9.62
C ILE A 187 7.56 17.27 10.71
N VAL A 188 6.79 16.61 11.59
CA VAL A 188 6.19 17.26 12.75
C VAL A 188 7.19 17.24 13.90
N GLU A 189 8.00 18.29 14.03
CA GLU A 189 8.75 18.56 15.24
C GLU A 189 7.81 19.18 16.28
N TYR A 190 8.00 18.84 17.56
CA TYR A 190 7.19 19.36 18.67
C TYR A 190 7.14 20.90 18.63
N ARG A 191 5.96 21.46 18.30
CA ARG A 191 5.62 22.87 18.16
C ARG A 191 5.94 23.52 16.80
N ARG A 192 5.06 23.33 15.81
CA ARG A 192 4.70 24.43 14.90
C ARG A 192 3.26 24.29 14.44
N LYS A 193 2.48 25.37 14.65
CA LYS A 193 1.15 25.60 14.09
C LYS A 193 1.29 25.85 12.58
N ASN A 194 0.32 25.30 11.84
CA ASN A 194 -0.10 25.66 10.48
C ASN A 194 0.97 26.21 9.53
N ILE A 195 1.46 25.37 8.66
CA ILE A 195 1.97 25.82 7.36
C ILE A 195 1.04 25.21 6.31
N GLU A 196 0.08 25.98 5.87
CA GLU A 196 -0.60 25.75 4.60
C GLU A 196 0.31 26.37 3.52
N SER A 197 1.08 25.55 2.81
CA SER A 197 1.70 25.98 1.56
C SER A 197 0.61 25.87 0.49
N LEU A 198 0.21 27.03 -0.04
CA LEU A 198 -0.53 27.13 -1.27
C LEU A 198 0.41 26.70 -2.39
N THR A 199 0.03 25.72 -3.21
CA THR A 199 0.69 25.42 -4.48
C THR A 199 0.59 26.66 -5.38
N ASP A 200 1.70 27.06 -5.96
CA ASP A 200 1.77 28.22 -6.86
C ASP A 200 1.02 27.89 -8.17
N VAL A 201 0.33 28.87 -8.76
CA VAL A 201 -0.43 28.73 -10.02
C VAL A 201 0.46 28.24 -11.18
N LEU A 202 1.76 28.57 -11.17
CA LEU A 202 2.73 28.07 -12.14
C LEU A 202 2.99 26.56 -12.00
N GLU A 203 2.97 26.03 -10.79
CA GLU A 203 3.12 24.59 -10.52
C GLU A 203 1.86 23.83 -10.98
N GLU A 204 0.67 24.41 -10.81
CA GLU A 204 -0.58 23.82 -11.27
C GLU A 204 -0.64 23.66 -12.81
N ASN A 205 -0.19 24.64 -13.57
CA ASN A 205 -0.13 24.54 -15.03
C ASN A 205 0.83 23.45 -15.52
N ARG A 206 2.01 23.33 -14.90
CA ARG A 206 2.96 22.24 -15.24
C ARG A 206 2.39 20.84 -14.97
N ILE A 207 1.67 20.70 -13.87
CA ILE A 207 0.98 19.45 -13.53
C ILE A 207 -0.07 19.10 -14.58
N LEU A 208 -0.88 20.07 -15.03
CA LEU A 208 -1.89 19.85 -16.04
C LEU A 208 -1.26 19.47 -17.40
N ASP A 209 -0.24 20.21 -17.83
CA ASP A 209 0.50 19.90 -19.06
C ASP A 209 1.11 18.48 -19.03
N PHE A 210 1.65 18.07 -17.88
CA PHE A 210 2.15 16.71 -17.69
C PHE A 210 1.04 15.67 -17.83
N ILE A 211 -0.11 15.89 -17.19
CA ILE A 211 -1.25 14.97 -17.22
C ILE A 211 -1.79 14.82 -18.65
N ASP A 212 -1.95 15.93 -19.37
CA ASP A 212 -2.45 15.93 -20.75
C ASP A 212 -1.49 15.16 -21.67
N ASN A 213 -0.19 15.39 -21.54
CA ASN A 213 0.83 14.64 -22.31
C ASN A 213 0.84 13.16 -21.95
N TYR A 214 0.77 12.80 -20.66
CA TYR A 214 0.74 11.40 -20.21
C TYR A 214 -0.48 10.65 -20.78
N ILE A 215 -1.66 11.27 -20.74
CA ILE A 215 -2.89 10.69 -21.27
C ILE A 215 -2.78 10.49 -22.79
N ALA A 216 -2.26 11.49 -23.51
CA ALA A 216 -2.06 11.42 -24.96
C ALA A 216 -1.06 10.30 -25.34
N ASP A 217 0.09 10.22 -24.68
CA ASP A 217 1.13 9.22 -24.95
C ASP A 217 0.67 7.78 -24.70
N GLN A 218 -0.18 7.58 -23.70
CA GLN A 218 -0.74 6.27 -23.38
C GLN A 218 -2.02 5.93 -24.14
N ALA A 219 -2.50 6.83 -25.02
CA ALA A 219 -3.76 6.71 -25.76
C ALA A 219 -4.94 6.33 -24.85
N LEU A 220 -5.00 6.93 -23.68
CA LEU A 220 -6.02 6.66 -22.65
C LEU A 220 -7.22 7.57 -22.86
N ASP A 221 -8.40 6.96 -23.06
CA ASP A 221 -9.69 7.66 -22.98
C ASP A 221 -10.25 7.49 -21.59
N GLY A 222 -10.50 8.56 -20.85
CA GLY A 222 -11.14 8.42 -19.56
C GLY A 222 -11.09 9.66 -18.67
N LYS A 223 -11.83 9.56 -17.56
CA LYS A 223 -11.79 10.54 -16.48
C LYS A 223 -10.52 10.37 -15.67
N PHE A 224 -9.95 11.47 -15.26
CA PHE A 224 -8.84 11.49 -14.32
C PHE A 224 -9.12 12.43 -13.16
N GLN A 225 -8.42 12.23 -12.06
CA GLN A 225 -8.51 13.06 -10.88
C GLN A 225 -7.09 13.46 -10.43
N LEU A 226 -6.96 14.64 -9.86
CA LEU A 226 -5.73 15.11 -9.25
C LEU A 226 -5.89 15.14 -7.73
N TYR A 227 -5.02 14.43 -7.03
CA TYR A 227 -4.93 14.43 -5.57
C TYR A 227 -3.70 15.21 -5.12
N MET A 228 -3.89 16.04 -4.10
CA MET A 228 -2.81 16.62 -3.32
C MET A 228 -2.80 15.92 -1.95
N SER A 229 -1.65 15.44 -1.52
CA SER A 229 -1.57 14.67 -0.28
C SER A 229 -0.50 15.21 0.64
N LYS A 230 -0.80 15.23 1.96
CA LYS A 230 0.16 15.62 3.00
C LYS A 230 0.41 14.44 3.93
N ILE A 231 1.68 14.07 4.05
CA ILE A 231 2.13 13.01 4.94
C ILE A 231 2.87 13.64 6.13
N TYR A 232 2.33 13.45 7.32
CA TYR A 232 2.92 13.99 8.54
C TYR A 232 3.72 12.90 9.25
N LEU A 233 5.04 13.05 9.28
CA LEU A 233 5.97 12.16 9.97
C LEU A 233 6.36 12.75 11.33
N GLY A 234 6.16 12.00 12.41
CA GLY A 234 6.47 12.44 13.77
C GLY A 234 6.61 11.27 14.73
N LYS A 235 6.49 11.52 16.03
CA LYS A 235 6.42 10.45 17.04
C LYS A 235 5.08 9.73 16.89
N GLY A 236 5.10 8.43 16.58
CA GLY A 236 3.92 7.59 16.39
C GLY A 236 3.67 7.23 14.93
N ASN A 237 2.43 6.82 14.64
CA ASN A 237 2.06 6.44 13.28
C ASN A 237 1.98 7.67 12.37
N PRO A 238 2.40 7.55 11.10
CA PRO A 238 2.23 8.60 10.10
C PRO A 238 0.75 8.99 9.96
N LYS A 239 0.49 10.29 9.81
CA LYS A 239 -0.86 10.79 9.49
C LYS A 239 -0.89 11.16 8.02
N ILE A 240 -1.89 10.66 7.30
CA ILE A 240 -2.10 10.88 5.87
C ILE A 240 -3.34 11.75 5.72
N LYS A 241 -3.23 12.83 4.94
CA LYS A 241 -4.37 13.63 4.49
C LYS A 241 -4.35 13.68 2.97
N ILE A 242 -5.46 13.34 2.36
CA ILE A 242 -5.64 13.36 0.90
C ILE A 242 -6.69 14.42 0.59
N PHE A 243 -6.39 15.28 -0.38
CA PHE A 243 -7.28 16.33 -0.87
C PHE A 243 -7.57 16.04 -2.33
N ASN A 244 -8.82 15.76 -2.66
CA ASN A 244 -9.24 15.63 -4.05
C ASN A 244 -9.39 17.02 -4.65
N LYS A 245 -8.71 17.30 -5.77
CA LYS A 245 -8.91 18.48 -6.58
C LYS A 245 -9.66 18.06 -7.85
N SER A 246 -10.95 18.36 -7.94
CA SER A 246 -11.67 18.15 -9.19
C SER A 246 -11.22 19.17 -10.23
N ILE A 247 -10.83 18.68 -11.40
CA ILE A 247 -10.52 19.53 -12.56
C ILE A 247 -11.81 19.69 -13.35
N VAL A 248 -12.34 20.91 -13.38
CA VAL A 248 -13.50 21.27 -14.19
C VAL A 248 -13.07 22.38 -15.13
N ASN A 249 -13.10 22.11 -16.45
CA ASN A 249 -12.81 23.09 -17.52
C ASN A 249 -11.49 23.86 -17.36
N ASN A 250 -10.36 23.14 -17.26
CA ASN A 250 -9.01 23.70 -17.09
C ASN A 250 -8.82 24.63 -15.87
N SER A 251 -9.69 24.55 -14.88
CA SER A 251 -9.51 25.22 -13.59
C SER A 251 -9.72 24.25 -12.43
N ILE A 252 -8.81 24.29 -11.46
CA ILE A 252 -8.80 23.37 -10.31
C ILE A 252 -9.74 23.91 -9.23
N LYS A 253 -10.79 23.13 -8.85
CA LYS A 253 -11.65 23.43 -7.69
C LYS A 253 -11.31 22.48 -6.54
N LYS A 254 -11.17 23.04 -5.33
CA LYS A 254 -10.85 22.32 -4.10
C LYS A 254 -12.10 21.63 -3.56
N LEU A 255 -12.05 20.28 -3.41
CA LEU A 255 -12.99 19.50 -2.60
C LEU A 255 -12.20 18.86 -1.45
N GLU A 256 -12.59 19.16 -0.22
CA GLU A 256 -11.98 18.54 0.97
C GLU A 256 -12.78 17.27 1.32
N GLU A 257 -12.16 16.10 1.23
CA GLU A 257 -12.65 14.87 1.86
C GLU A 257 -11.68 14.48 2.97
N ASN A 258 -12.19 14.46 4.19
CA ASN A 258 -11.46 13.97 5.37
C ASN A 258 -11.71 12.45 5.48
N TYR A 259 -10.66 11.63 5.33
CA TYR A 259 -10.65 10.21 5.66
C TYR A 259 -9.87 9.97 6.95
#